data_bc126671dc7ead631474f9edab3fa5f7
#
_entry.id   bc126671dc7ead631474f9edab3fa5f7
#
_cell.length_a   1.000
_cell.length_b   1.000
_cell.length_c   1.000
_cell.angle_alpha   90.00
_cell.angle_beta   90.00
_cell.angle_gamma   90.00
#
_symmetry.space_group_name_H-M   'P 1'
#
loop_
_entity.id
_entity.type
_entity.pdbx_description
1 polymer ?
#
loop_
_entity_poly.entity_id
_entity_poly.type
_entity_poly.pdbx_seq_one_letter_code
_entity_poly.pdbx_strand_id
1 'polypeptide(L)'
;MIVAPAGRNPRPIRKSRPCRLFFRHSKHRPALRTGRRLSHVFRFDIPTYPKPLLLTDAAVNIQPTLDDKADIVRNAIGLAQALGVAVPKVALLSAVETVTAKITSTLDAAALCKMAQRGQISGAILDGPLAFDNAISAQAARIKGIDSPVSG
;
A
#
# COMPACT_ATOMS: atom_id res chain seq x y z
N MET A 1 -2.54 -2.89 3.66
CA MET A 1 -2.00 -2.75 2.28
C MET A 1 -0.50 -2.58 2.36
N ILE A 2 0.26 -3.27 1.51
CA ILE A 2 1.71 -3.12 1.37
C ILE A 2 2.01 -2.55 0.00
N VAL A 3 2.93 -1.61 -0.07
CA VAL A 3 3.51 -1.10 -1.31
C VAL A 3 5.00 -1.43 -1.31
N ALA A 4 5.42 -2.31 -2.20
CA ALA A 4 6.83 -2.62 -2.40
C ALA A 4 7.35 -1.91 -3.66
N PRO A 5 8.54 -1.30 -3.64
CA PRO A 5 9.11 -0.69 -4.82
C PRO A 5 9.50 -1.76 -5.85
N ALA A 6 9.07 -1.57 -7.10
CA ALA A 6 9.63 -2.28 -8.24
C ALA A 6 10.88 -1.51 -8.68
N GLY A 7 12.08 -2.10 -8.56
CA GLY A 7 13.30 -1.50 -9.10
C GLY A 7 14.39 -1.17 -8.08
N ARG A 8 15.60 -0.91 -8.60
CA ARG A 8 16.88 -0.80 -7.91
C ARG A 8 16.84 0.06 -6.65
N ASN A 9 17.57 -0.43 -5.64
CA ASN A 9 17.84 0.21 -4.36
C ASN A 9 18.12 1.72 -4.50
N PRO A 10 17.31 2.62 -3.93
CA PRO A 10 17.70 4.01 -3.82
C PRO A 10 18.91 4.12 -2.88
N ARG A 11 19.80 5.05 -3.17
CA ARG A 11 21.02 5.34 -2.37
C ARG A 11 20.67 5.43 -0.88
N PRO A 12 21.59 5.00 0.04
CA PRO A 12 21.31 5.03 1.48
C PRO A 12 21.00 6.46 1.91
N ILE A 13 19.79 6.66 2.39
CA ILE A 13 19.39 7.92 3.01
C ILE A 13 20.12 8.01 4.35
N ARG A 14 20.95 9.04 4.51
CA ARG A 14 21.60 9.41 5.78
C ARG A 14 20.59 9.32 6.91
N LYS A 15 20.97 8.68 8.04
CA LYS A 15 20.15 8.58 9.25
C LYS A 15 19.56 9.95 9.59
N SER A 16 18.31 10.18 9.25
CA SER A 16 17.56 11.35 9.66
C SER A 16 16.98 11.10 11.06
N ARG A 17 17.02 12.15 11.86
CA ARG A 17 16.49 12.20 13.25
C ARG A 17 15.05 11.65 13.30
N PRO A 18 14.60 11.12 14.46
CA PRO A 18 13.23 10.58 14.58
C PRO A 18 12.22 11.64 14.17
N CYS A 19 11.34 11.26 13.26
CA CYS A 19 10.26 12.11 12.79
C CYS A 19 9.36 12.44 13.98
N ARG A 20 9.43 13.68 14.49
CA ARG A 20 8.44 14.18 15.45
C ARG A 20 7.12 14.25 14.70
N LEU A 21 6.20 13.40 15.09
CA LEU A 21 4.83 13.40 14.63
C LEU A 21 4.17 14.73 15.03
N PHE A 22 4.14 15.68 14.11
CA PHE A 22 3.39 16.93 14.31
C PHE A 22 1.90 16.67 14.02
N PHE A 23 1.19 16.07 14.98
CA PHE A 23 -0.26 16.20 15.07
C PHE A 23 -0.59 17.62 15.55
N ARG A 24 -0.54 18.59 14.66
CA ARG A 24 -1.14 19.87 14.91
C ARG A 24 -2.54 19.84 14.30
N HIS A 25 -3.56 19.77 15.14
CA HIS A 25 -4.95 20.06 14.79
C HIS A 25 -5.01 21.48 14.21
N SER A 26 -4.79 21.60 12.92
CA SER A 26 -4.95 22.86 12.22
C SER A 26 -6.30 22.87 11.51
N LYS A 27 -7.30 23.40 12.18
CA LYS A 27 -8.62 23.69 11.58
C LYS A 27 -8.55 24.77 10.46
N HIS A 28 -7.38 25.36 10.17
CA HIS A 28 -7.27 26.59 9.39
C HIS A 28 -6.12 26.65 8.37
N ARG A 29 -5.83 25.55 7.63
CA ARG A 29 -4.94 25.63 6.45
C ARG A 29 -5.55 24.89 5.26
N PRO A 30 -6.42 25.52 4.46
CA PRO A 30 -6.99 24.91 3.25
C PRO A 30 -5.95 24.52 2.20
N ALA A 31 -4.77 25.15 2.20
CA ALA A 31 -3.72 24.93 1.20
C ALA A 31 -3.01 23.55 1.27
N LEU A 32 -3.19 22.80 2.37
CA LEU A 32 -2.58 21.47 2.53
C LEU A 32 -3.60 20.30 2.41
N ARG A 33 -4.87 20.62 2.18
CA ARG A 33 -5.92 19.62 2.00
C ARG A 33 -6.06 19.31 0.51
N THR A 34 -5.82 18.06 0.14
CA THR A 34 -6.33 17.49 -1.09
C THR A 34 -7.79 17.04 -0.84
N GLY A 35 -8.60 16.85 -1.88
CA GLY A 35 -9.96 16.30 -1.72
C GLY A 35 -9.98 14.82 -1.29
N ARG A 36 -8.82 14.20 -1.07
CA ARG A 36 -8.67 12.79 -0.71
C ARG A 36 -8.73 12.56 0.79
N ARG A 37 -9.11 11.34 1.19
CA ARG A 37 -9.03 10.88 2.57
C ARG A 37 -7.61 10.95 3.10
N LEU A 38 -7.42 11.47 4.31
CA LEU A 38 -6.13 11.43 5.00
C LEU A 38 -5.79 9.98 5.37
N SER A 39 -4.56 9.56 5.10
CA SER A 39 -4.06 8.24 5.43
C SER A 39 -2.64 8.29 5.99
N HIS A 40 -2.26 7.27 6.72
CA HIS A 40 -0.91 7.12 7.28
C HIS A 40 -0.13 6.06 6.50
N VAL A 41 1.17 6.29 6.29
CA VAL A 41 2.07 5.31 5.67
C VAL A 41 3.30 5.13 6.56
N PHE A 42 3.56 3.88 6.97
CA PHE A 42 4.84 3.49 7.56
C PHE A 42 5.81 3.10 6.45
N ARG A 43 7.06 3.54 6.58
CA ARG A 43 8.16 3.00 5.80
C ARG A 43 9.04 2.15 6.67
N PHE A 44 9.26 0.90 6.25
CA PHE A 44 10.14 -0.05 6.91
C PHE A 44 11.37 -0.31 6.04
N ASP A 45 12.55 -0.13 6.62
CA ASP A 45 13.82 -0.59 6.09
C ASP A 45 14.28 -1.78 6.92
N ILE A 46 14.04 -3.01 6.42
CA ILE A 46 14.26 -4.27 7.15
C ILE A 46 15.57 -4.87 6.66
N PRO A 47 16.58 -5.14 7.53
CA PRO A 47 17.88 -5.65 7.10
C PRO A 47 17.85 -6.96 6.31
N THR A 48 16.87 -7.81 6.58
CA THR A 48 16.70 -9.12 5.94
C THR A 48 15.79 -9.07 4.71
N TYR A 49 15.24 -7.91 4.35
CA TYR A 49 14.38 -7.73 3.19
C TYR A 49 15.00 -6.70 2.24
N PRO A 50 15.22 -7.04 0.96
CA PRO A 50 16.07 -6.25 0.06
C PRO A 50 15.48 -4.94 -0.42
N LYS A 51 14.21 -4.67 -0.08
CA LYS A 51 13.46 -3.51 -0.55
C LYS A 51 12.81 -2.79 0.64
N PRO A 52 12.70 -1.44 0.64
CA PRO A 52 11.88 -0.77 1.64
C PRO A 52 10.40 -1.14 1.44
N LEU A 53 9.69 -1.38 2.53
CA LEU A 53 8.25 -1.64 2.52
C LEU A 53 7.49 -0.39 2.96
N LEU A 54 6.43 -0.06 2.24
CA LEU A 54 5.44 0.94 2.66
C LEU A 54 4.19 0.21 3.11
N LEU A 55 3.78 0.41 4.36
CA LEU A 55 2.57 -0.18 4.92
C LEU A 55 1.54 0.91 5.22
N THR A 56 0.33 0.73 4.73
CA THR A 56 -0.80 1.67 4.91
C THR A 56 -2.15 0.94 4.91
N ASP A 57 -3.21 1.42 5.50
CA ASP A 57 -3.30 2.32 6.62
C ASP A 57 -3.44 1.48 7.89
N ALA A 58 -2.61 1.73 8.86
CA ALA A 58 -2.61 0.96 10.10
C ALA A 58 -2.83 1.84 11.34
N ALA A 59 -3.08 3.15 11.16
CA ALA A 59 -3.08 4.07 12.29
C ALA A 59 -4.23 5.09 12.29
N VAL A 60 -4.79 5.47 11.14
CA VAL A 60 -5.73 6.59 11.06
C VAL A 60 -7.16 6.13 10.73
N ASN A 61 -7.31 5.22 9.80
CA ASN A 61 -8.63 4.78 9.34
C ASN A 61 -8.98 3.42 9.94
N ILE A 62 -9.90 3.39 10.91
CA ILE A 62 -10.28 2.16 11.65
C ILE A 62 -11.16 1.26 10.77
N GLN A 63 -12.20 1.84 10.15
CA GLN A 63 -13.12 1.13 9.26
C GLN A 63 -13.32 1.93 7.97
N PRO A 64 -12.33 1.99 7.08
CA PRO A 64 -12.45 2.73 5.84
C PRO A 64 -13.44 2.06 4.89
N THR A 65 -14.26 2.87 4.23
CA THR A 65 -15.12 2.43 3.12
C THR A 65 -14.28 2.07 1.89
N LEU A 66 -14.89 1.49 0.86
CA LEU A 66 -14.19 1.19 -0.40
C LEU A 66 -13.59 2.46 -1.02
N ASP A 67 -14.31 3.58 -1.01
CA ASP A 67 -13.83 4.86 -1.54
C ASP A 67 -12.67 5.41 -0.71
N ASP A 68 -12.76 5.33 0.63
CA ASP A 68 -11.64 5.67 1.51
C ASP A 68 -10.40 4.81 1.20
N LYS A 69 -10.58 3.50 0.98
CA LYS A 69 -9.49 2.58 0.61
C LYS A 69 -8.88 2.93 -0.74
N ALA A 70 -9.69 3.33 -1.72
CA ALA A 70 -9.19 3.81 -3.00
C ALA A 70 -8.31 5.07 -2.84
N ASP A 71 -8.69 5.99 -1.96
CA ASP A 71 -7.88 7.17 -1.66
C ASP A 71 -6.60 6.83 -0.91
N ILE A 72 -6.66 5.90 0.06
CA ILE A 72 -5.49 5.37 0.77
C ILE A 72 -4.49 4.77 -0.23
N VAL A 73 -4.96 3.97 -1.19
CA VAL A 73 -4.14 3.40 -2.27
C VAL A 73 -3.49 4.50 -3.10
N ARG A 74 -4.26 5.50 -3.56
CA ARG A 74 -3.73 6.63 -4.36
C ARG A 74 -2.68 7.43 -3.60
N ASN A 75 -2.87 7.66 -2.29
CA ASN A 75 -1.92 8.36 -1.45
C ASN A 75 -0.60 7.58 -1.32
N ALA A 76 -0.68 6.26 -1.11
CA ALA A 76 0.49 5.40 -1.03
C ALA A 76 1.25 5.32 -2.35
N ILE A 77 0.56 5.26 -3.49
CA ILE A 77 1.16 5.32 -4.83
C ILE A 77 1.91 6.64 -5.00
N GLY A 78 1.26 7.77 -4.70
CA GLY A 78 1.88 9.10 -4.81
C GLY A 78 3.12 9.24 -3.92
N LEU A 79 3.10 8.70 -2.69
CA LEU A 79 4.27 8.67 -1.82
C LEU A 79 5.39 7.80 -2.39
N ALA A 80 5.09 6.59 -2.87
CA ALA A 80 6.07 5.71 -3.47
C ALA A 80 6.75 6.38 -4.69
N GLN A 81 5.97 7.05 -5.53
CA GLN A 81 6.48 7.81 -6.69
C GLN A 81 7.36 8.99 -6.26
N ALA A 82 6.97 9.73 -5.22
CA ALA A 82 7.78 10.80 -4.64
C ALA A 82 9.11 10.29 -4.05
N LEU A 83 9.14 9.02 -3.61
CA LEU A 83 10.35 8.32 -3.15
C LEU A 83 11.17 7.71 -4.30
N GLY A 84 10.81 7.95 -5.56
CA GLY A 84 11.56 7.52 -6.75
C GLY A 84 11.12 6.18 -7.34
N VAL A 85 9.99 5.61 -6.92
CA VAL A 85 9.43 4.37 -7.47
C VAL A 85 8.42 4.71 -8.56
N ALA A 86 8.82 4.60 -9.83
CA ALA A 86 7.96 5.03 -10.95
C ALA A 86 6.64 4.25 -11.03
N VAL A 87 6.69 2.92 -10.86
CA VAL A 87 5.52 2.04 -10.87
C VAL A 87 5.59 1.11 -9.66
N PRO A 88 5.01 1.50 -8.52
CA PRO A 88 5.00 0.66 -7.33
C PRO A 88 4.10 -0.56 -7.50
N LYS A 89 4.49 -1.67 -6.86
CA LYS A 89 3.65 -2.85 -6.68
C LYS A 89 2.85 -2.71 -5.40
N VAL A 90 1.54 -2.91 -5.47
CA VAL A 90 0.63 -2.73 -4.34
C VAL A 90 -0.10 -4.04 -4.06
N ALA A 91 0.24 -4.67 -2.95
CA ALA A 91 -0.47 -5.84 -2.45
C ALA A 91 -1.62 -5.42 -1.53
N LEU A 92 -2.84 -5.84 -1.86
CA LEU A 92 -4.03 -5.58 -1.06
C LEU A 92 -4.22 -6.72 -0.06
N LEU A 93 -3.88 -6.44 1.21
CA LEU A 93 -3.83 -7.47 2.24
C LEU A 93 -5.21 -7.88 2.73
N SER A 94 -5.37 -9.19 2.93
CA SER A 94 -6.49 -9.80 3.62
C SER A 94 -6.02 -11.01 4.45
N ALA A 95 -6.93 -11.58 5.22
CA ALA A 95 -6.65 -12.78 6.01
C ALA A 95 -6.52 -14.04 5.13
N VAL A 96 -7.12 -14.02 3.93
CA VAL A 96 -7.12 -15.12 2.96
C VAL A 96 -6.97 -14.59 1.54
N GLU A 97 -6.54 -15.45 0.63
CA GLU A 97 -6.28 -15.09 -0.77
C GLU A 97 -7.49 -15.28 -1.69
N THR A 98 -8.52 -15.97 -1.20
CA THR A 98 -9.75 -16.21 -1.96
C THR A 98 -10.79 -15.14 -1.68
N VAL A 99 -11.51 -14.70 -2.72
CA VAL A 99 -12.60 -13.75 -2.58
C VAL A 99 -13.81 -14.43 -1.96
N THR A 100 -14.25 -13.95 -0.80
CA THR A 100 -15.41 -14.49 -0.08
C THR A 100 -16.23 -13.40 0.59
N ALA A 101 -17.55 -13.54 0.54
CA ALA A 101 -18.48 -12.61 1.17
C ALA A 101 -18.37 -12.58 2.71
N LYS A 102 -17.80 -13.63 3.31
CA LYS A 102 -17.61 -13.71 4.77
C LYS A 102 -16.53 -12.75 5.28
N ILE A 103 -15.61 -12.31 4.41
CA ILE A 103 -14.47 -11.46 4.77
C ILE A 103 -14.49 -10.24 3.85
N THR A 104 -15.05 -9.13 4.32
CA THR A 104 -15.23 -7.89 3.54
C THR A 104 -13.94 -7.39 2.89
N SER A 105 -12.79 -7.55 3.55
CA SER A 105 -11.50 -7.11 2.99
C SER A 105 -11.13 -7.83 1.69
N THR A 106 -11.63 -9.05 1.45
CA THR A 106 -11.41 -9.77 0.18
C THR A 106 -12.25 -9.17 -0.96
N LEU A 107 -13.48 -8.75 -0.66
CA LEU A 107 -14.36 -8.07 -1.62
C LEU A 107 -13.79 -6.71 -2.00
N ASP A 108 -13.34 -5.94 -1.00
CA ASP A 108 -12.75 -4.62 -1.23
C ASP A 108 -11.44 -4.74 -2.05
N ALA A 109 -10.62 -5.75 -1.76
CA ALA A 109 -9.41 -6.01 -2.54
C ALA A 109 -9.73 -6.30 -4.01
N ALA A 110 -10.69 -7.19 -4.26
CA ALA A 110 -11.14 -7.50 -5.63
C ALA A 110 -11.70 -6.26 -6.35
N ALA A 111 -12.50 -5.45 -5.65
CA ALA A 111 -13.04 -4.20 -6.18
C ALA A 111 -11.92 -3.21 -6.54
N LEU A 112 -10.93 -3.01 -5.66
CA LEU A 112 -9.80 -2.12 -5.91
C LEU A 112 -8.93 -2.58 -7.08
N CYS A 113 -8.68 -3.90 -7.22
CA CYS A 113 -8.01 -4.47 -8.39
C CYS A 113 -8.80 -4.16 -9.67
N LYS A 114 -10.13 -4.29 -9.62
CA LYS A 114 -10.99 -3.96 -10.76
C LYS A 114 -10.97 -2.47 -11.08
N MET A 115 -10.95 -1.60 -10.07
CA MET A 115 -10.79 -0.15 -10.24
C MET A 115 -9.45 0.19 -10.91
N ALA A 116 -8.38 -0.50 -10.56
CA ALA A 116 -7.08 -0.33 -11.22
C ALA A 116 -7.14 -0.76 -12.70
N GLN A 117 -7.71 -1.93 -13.00
CA GLN A 117 -7.90 -2.42 -14.38
C GLN A 117 -8.72 -1.48 -15.24
N ARG A 118 -9.66 -0.73 -14.65
CA ARG A 118 -10.51 0.26 -15.32
C ARG A 118 -9.92 1.67 -15.35
N GLY A 119 -8.69 1.86 -14.84
CA GLY A 119 -8.02 3.17 -14.82
C GLY A 119 -8.53 4.14 -13.76
N GLN A 120 -9.42 3.71 -12.85
CA GLN A 120 -9.87 4.53 -11.72
C GLN A 120 -8.77 4.74 -10.68
N ILE A 121 -7.84 3.78 -10.58
CA ILE A 121 -6.59 3.88 -9.84
C ILE A 121 -5.47 3.61 -10.84
N SER A 122 -4.54 4.55 -10.99
CA SER A 122 -3.45 4.48 -11.98
C SER A 122 -2.08 4.67 -11.33
N GLY A 123 -1.02 4.37 -12.09
CA GLY A 123 0.37 4.61 -11.69
C GLY A 123 0.98 3.51 -10.82
N ALA A 124 0.34 2.35 -10.70
CA ALA A 124 0.83 1.21 -9.94
C ALA A 124 0.31 -0.11 -10.52
N ILE A 125 0.91 -1.22 -10.11
CA ILE A 125 0.37 -2.57 -10.30
C ILE A 125 -0.29 -2.98 -8.99
N LEU A 126 -1.58 -3.31 -9.02
CA LEU A 126 -2.37 -3.74 -7.87
C LEU A 126 -2.75 -5.20 -8.01
N ASP A 127 -2.67 -5.94 -6.92
CA ASP A 127 -3.24 -7.28 -6.83
C ASP A 127 -3.64 -7.65 -5.40
N GLY A 128 -4.59 -8.56 -5.27
CA GLY A 128 -5.14 -9.07 -4.00
C GLY A 128 -6.56 -9.62 -4.18
N PRO A 129 -7.10 -10.28 -3.13
CA PRO A 129 -6.56 -10.33 -1.76
C PRO A 129 -5.31 -11.19 -1.62
N LEU A 130 -4.36 -10.78 -0.80
CA LEU A 130 -3.16 -11.53 -0.48
C LEU A 130 -2.93 -11.56 1.04
N ALA A 131 -2.48 -12.70 1.56
CA ALA A 131 -1.91 -12.75 2.90
C ALA A 131 -0.51 -12.08 2.90
N PHE A 132 -0.06 -11.64 4.06
CA PHE A 132 1.19 -10.87 4.19
C PHE A 132 2.41 -11.63 3.67
N ASP A 133 2.54 -12.91 3.98
CA ASP A 133 3.64 -13.77 3.53
C ASP A 133 3.71 -13.88 2.01
N ASN A 134 2.57 -14.00 1.35
CA ASN A 134 2.49 -14.07 -0.12
C ASN A 134 2.80 -12.72 -0.77
N ALA A 135 2.47 -11.62 -0.11
CA ALA A 135 2.77 -10.29 -0.61
C ALA A 135 4.28 -10.01 -0.62
N ILE A 136 5.03 -10.47 0.41
CA ILE A 136 6.46 -10.18 0.55
C ILE A 136 7.39 -11.27 -0.01
N SER A 137 6.86 -12.47 -0.31
CA SER A 137 7.66 -13.61 -0.76
C SER A 137 7.02 -14.31 -1.96
N ALA A 138 7.67 -14.19 -3.12
CA ALA A 138 7.29 -14.94 -4.32
C ALA A 138 7.39 -16.46 -4.12
N GLN A 139 8.26 -16.93 -3.23
CA GLN A 139 8.35 -18.35 -2.88
C GLN A 139 7.13 -18.81 -2.10
N ALA A 140 6.67 -18.05 -1.10
CA ALA A 140 5.48 -18.36 -0.33
C ALA A 140 4.23 -18.39 -1.24
N ALA A 141 4.10 -17.42 -2.15
CA ALA A 141 3.03 -17.39 -3.14
C ALA A 141 3.01 -18.66 -4.03
N ARG A 142 4.18 -19.07 -4.55
CA ARG A 142 4.30 -20.29 -5.37
C ARG A 142 3.92 -21.56 -4.62
N ILE A 143 4.33 -21.70 -3.36
CA ILE A 143 3.99 -22.87 -2.53
C ILE A 143 2.47 -22.98 -2.35
N LYS A 144 1.77 -21.87 -2.26
CA LYS A 144 0.31 -21.80 -2.16
C LYS A 144 -0.41 -21.80 -3.51
N GLY A 145 0.31 -21.90 -4.63
CA GLY A 145 -0.28 -21.88 -5.97
C GLY A 145 -0.83 -20.51 -6.39
N ILE A 146 -0.34 -19.42 -5.80
CA ILE A 146 -0.79 -18.05 -6.09
C ILE A 146 0.12 -17.44 -7.15
N ASP A 147 -0.46 -17.08 -8.29
CA ASP A 147 0.21 -16.29 -9.33
C ASP A 147 -0.19 -14.81 -9.16
N SER A 148 0.76 -13.99 -8.73
CA SER A 148 0.51 -12.58 -8.48
C SER A 148 1.69 -11.72 -8.94
N PRO A 149 1.43 -10.66 -9.74
CA PRO A 149 2.48 -9.77 -10.26
C PRO A 149 3.11 -8.90 -9.16
N VAL A 150 2.52 -8.87 -7.96
CA VAL A 150 2.99 -8.04 -6.86
C VAL A 150 3.70 -8.82 -5.76
N SER A 151 3.70 -10.14 -5.81
CA SER A 151 4.41 -10.99 -4.85
C SER A 151 5.93 -10.84 -4.96
N GLY A 152 6.62 -10.55 -3.84
CA GLY A 152 8.08 -10.48 -3.72
C GLY A 152 8.71 -9.16 -4.05
#